data_8f2b8f354c98457c2c3da82ae1d317f7
#
_entry.id   8f2b8f354c98457c2c3da82ae1d317f7
#
_cell.length_a   1.000
_cell.length_b   1.000
_cell.length_c   1.000
_cell.angle_alpha   90.00
_cell.angle_beta   90.00
_cell.angle_gamma   90.00
#
_symmetry.space_group_name_H-M   'P 1'
#
loop_
_entity.id
_entity.type
_entity.pdbx_description
1 polymer ?
#
loop_
_entity_poly.entity_id
_entity_poly.type
_entity_poly.pdbx_seq_one_letter_code
_entity_poly.pdbx_strand_id
1 'polypeptide(L)'
;YEIRLSLVGSEMCIRDRVCILLLMILGCHNVIMYNHSTFVLGYLLLQGYDVTGQEYLYRVAGLLVGMVLCMAIFYKNQKNRPYRRSFLDLFREFNISSARNRWYIRLSLVVSSAMLFMSLLGLPRAMWAGIASMSVCLPFPDDCKERAGKRAAFNIVGCLLFVILYLVLPESMYPVSYTHLRAHETKANLV
;
A
#
# COMPACT_ATOMS: atom_id res chain seq x y z
N TYR A 1 -15.40 8.23 -24.25
CA TYR A 1 -14.30 8.52 -23.31
C TYR A 1 -14.49 7.78 -22.00
N GLU A 2 -15.70 7.74 -21.45
CA GLU A 2 -16.03 7.07 -20.18
C GLU A 2 -15.85 5.55 -20.20
N ILE A 3 -16.16 4.89 -21.31
CA ILE A 3 -16.02 3.43 -21.45
C ILE A 3 -14.54 3.00 -21.40
N ARG A 4 -13.62 3.81 -21.96
CA ARG A 4 -12.19 3.53 -21.86
C ARG A 4 -11.64 3.69 -20.45
N LEU A 5 -12.10 4.70 -19.71
CA LEU A 5 -11.70 4.89 -18.30
C LEU A 5 -12.18 3.74 -17.42
N SER A 6 -13.38 3.25 -17.63
CA SER A 6 -13.95 2.11 -16.91
C SER A 6 -13.21 0.80 -17.20
N LEU A 7 -12.84 0.54 -18.45
CA LEU A 7 -12.08 -0.65 -18.85
C LEU A 7 -10.65 -0.63 -18.26
N VAL A 8 -9.94 0.48 -18.38
CA VAL A 8 -8.59 0.64 -17.82
C VAL A 8 -8.62 0.52 -16.29
N GLY A 9 -9.63 1.10 -15.63
CA GLY A 9 -9.80 0.97 -14.18
C GLY A 9 -10.07 -0.48 -13.73
N SER A 10 -10.84 -1.24 -14.52
CA SER A 10 -11.13 -2.64 -14.19
C SER A 10 -9.90 -3.55 -14.39
N GLU A 11 -9.12 -3.34 -15.42
CA GLU A 11 -7.86 -4.09 -15.65
C GLU A 11 -6.84 -3.81 -14.54
N MET A 12 -6.68 -2.56 -14.13
CA MET A 12 -5.82 -2.20 -13.00
C MET A 12 -6.29 -2.89 -11.71
N CYS A 13 -7.59 -2.90 -11.45
CA CYS A 13 -8.16 -3.53 -10.27
C CYS A 13 -7.92 -5.05 -10.22
N ILE A 14 -8.04 -5.75 -11.36
CA ILE A 14 -7.77 -7.20 -11.45
C ILE A 14 -6.29 -7.47 -11.20
N ARG A 15 -5.41 -6.71 -11.84
CA ARG A 15 -3.96 -6.81 -11.64
C ARG A 15 -3.60 -6.63 -10.17
N ASP A 16 -4.14 -5.61 -9.52
CA ASP A 16 -3.87 -5.29 -8.12
C ASP A 16 -4.34 -6.42 -7.20
N ARG A 17 -5.52 -6.99 -7.46
CA ARG A 17 -6.01 -8.16 -6.70
C ARG A 17 -5.06 -9.34 -6.77
N VAL A 18 -4.62 -9.67 -7.98
CA VAL A 18 -3.71 -10.80 -8.21
C VAL A 18 -2.36 -10.53 -7.55
N CYS A 19 -1.78 -9.34 -7.74
CA CYS A 19 -0.49 -8.98 -7.15
C CYS A 19 -0.54 -8.99 -5.62
N ILE A 20 -1.55 -8.37 -5.01
CA ILE A 20 -1.70 -8.35 -3.55
C ILE A 20 -1.91 -9.77 -3.01
N LEU A 21 -2.74 -10.58 -3.67
CA LEU A 21 -2.97 -11.97 -3.26
C LEU A 21 -1.67 -12.79 -3.30
N LEU A 22 -0.88 -12.67 -4.37
CA LEU A 22 0.41 -13.34 -4.49
C LEU A 22 1.39 -12.87 -3.41
N LEU A 23 1.48 -11.57 -3.14
CA LEU A 23 2.31 -11.04 -2.07
C LEU A 23 1.89 -11.56 -0.69
N MET A 24 0.59 -11.72 -0.45
CA MET A 24 0.08 -12.28 0.79
C MET A 24 0.44 -13.77 0.94
N ILE A 25 0.31 -14.55 -0.12
CA ILE A 25 0.67 -15.98 -0.12
C ILE A 25 2.17 -16.16 0.12
N LEU A 26 3.00 -15.34 -0.54
CA LEU A 26 4.46 -15.46 -0.45
C LEU A 26 5.03 -14.91 0.85
N GLY A 27 4.49 -13.78 1.35
CA GLY A 27 5.10 -13.03 2.44
C GLY A 27 4.43 -13.17 3.80
N CYS A 28 3.14 -13.54 3.86
CA CYS A 28 2.35 -13.45 5.10
C CYS A 28 2.04 -14.80 5.74
N HIS A 29 3.01 -15.69 5.78
CA HIS A 29 2.84 -17.05 6.25
C HIS A 29 2.41 -17.14 7.73
N ASN A 30 2.89 -16.23 8.55
CA ASN A 30 2.51 -16.11 9.95
C ASN A 30 1.59 -14.89 10.14
N VAL A 31 0.31 -15.17 10.46
CA VAL A 31 -0.72 -14.14 10.63
C VAL A 31 -0.39 -13.20 11.81
N ILE A 32 0.24 -13.71 12.86
CA ILE A 32 0.56 -12.95 14.09
C ILE A 32 1.65 -11.90 13.83
N MET A 33 2.55 -12.15 12.86
CA MET A 33 3.64 -11.22 12.54
C MET A 33 3.21 -9.97 11.76
N TYR A 34 1.96 -9.91 11.27
CA TYR A 34 1.42 -8.79 10.50
C TYR A 34 2.30 -8.32 9.34
N ASN A 35 3.07 -9.20 8.73
CA ASN A 35 4.01 -8.89 7.63
C ASN A 35 3.32 -8.34 6.38
N HIS A 36 1.99 -8.51 6.26
CA HIS A 36 1.21 -7.99 5.15
C HIS A 36 1.40 -6.48 4.95
N SER A 37 1.55 -5.72 6.04
CA SER A 37 1.72 -4.27 5.96
C SER A 37 2.99 -3.89 5.20
N THR A 38 4.08 -4.60 5.38
CA THR A 38 5.34 -4.32 4.68
C THR A 38 5.23 -4.62 3.18
N PHE A 39 4.70 -5.79 2.82
CA PHE A 39 4.62 -6.22 1.41
C PHE A 39 3.58 -5.44 0.62
N VAL A 40 2.37 -5.29 1.18
CA VAL A 40 1.29 -4.57 0.49
C VAL A 40 1.57 -3.08 0.43
N LEU A 41 2.12 -2.48 1.50
CA LEU A 41 2.53 -1.08 1.50
C LEU A 41 3.61 -0.81 0.45
N GLY A 42 4.64 -1.66 0.38
CA GLY A 42 5.69 -1.56 -0.64
C GLY A 42 5.11 -1.59 -2.06
N TYR A 43 4.18 -2.51 -2.32
CA TYR A 43 3.48 -2.58 -3.60
C TYR A 43 2.69 -1.30 -3.91
N LEU A 44 1.88 -0.82 -2.96
CA LEU A 44 1.05 0.37 -3.13
C LEU A 44 1.89 1.63 -3.38
N LEU A 45 3.01 1.77 -2.67
CA LEU A 45 3.93 2.89 -2.86
C LEU A 45 4.60 2.84 -4.25
N LEU A 46 5.04 1.66 -4.68
CA LEU A 46 5.66 1.49 -6.00
C LEU A 46 4.67 1.79 -7.13
N GLN A 47 3.41 1.40 -6.96
CA GLN A 47 2.36 1.64 -7.94
C GLN A 47 1.85 3.08 -7.91
N GLY A 48 1.81 3.72 -6.75
CA GLY A 48 1.27 5.06 -6.58
C GLY A 48 2.13 6.19 -7.17
N TYR A 49 3.35 5.88 -7.58
CA TYR A 49 4.27 6.81 -8.23
C TYR A 49 4.59 6.33 -9.65
N ASP A 50 3.98 6.95 -10.63
CA ASP A 50 4.29 6.68 -12.03
C ASP A 50 5.69 7.20 -12.37
N VAL A 51 6.52 6.31 -12.89
CA VAL A 51 7.85 6.63 -13.39
C VAL A 51 8.03 6.03 -14.77
N THR A 52 8.63 6.81 -15.66
CA THR A 52 8.84 6.44 -17.06
C THR A 52 10.30 6.62 -17.47
N GLY A 53 10.70 5.95 -18.53
CA GLY A 53 12.03 6.11 -19.12
C GLY A 53 13.17 5.68 -18.18
N GLN A 54 14.18 6.54 -18.04
CA GLN A 54 15.38 6.22 -17.25
C GLN A 54 15.10 6.07 -15.74
N GLU A 55 14.14 6.82 -15.21
CA GLU A 55 13.75 6.71 -13.80
C GLU A 55 13.20 5.32 -13.46
N TYR A 56 12.51 4.69 -14.40
CA TYR A 56 12.06 3.30 -14.24
C TYR A 56 13.25 2.34 -14.10
N LEU A 57 14.29 2.51 -14.92
CA LEU A 57 15.51 1.69 -14.82
C LEU A 57 16.22 1.89 -13.49
N TYR A 58 16.34 3.12 -13.00
CA TYR A 58 16.92 3.40 -11.69
C TYR A 58 16.10 2.77 -10.56
N ARG A 59 14.78 2.79 -10.67
CA ARG A 59 13.90 2.12 -9.70
C ARG A 59 14.13 0.61 -9.68
N VAL A 60 14.18 -0.03 -10.84
CA VAL A 60 14.46 -1.48 -10.96
C VAL A 60 15.84 -1.80 -10.41
N ALA A 61 16.87 -1.04 -10.77
CA ALA A 61 18.23 -1.22 -10.26
C ALA A 61 18.29 -1.09 -8.73
N GLY A 62 17.64 -0.06 -8.17
CA GLY A 62 17.55 0.14 -6.72
C GLY A 62 16.86 -1.02 -5.99
N LEU A 63 15.76 -1.54 -6.56
CA LEU A 63 15.07 -2.70 -6.01
C LEU A 63 15.95 -3.97 -6.06
N LEU A 64 16.68 -4.19 -7.15
CA LEU A 64 17.61 -5.32 -7.28
C LEU A 64 18.75 -5.23 -6.27
N VAL A 65 19.37 -4.07 -6.11
CA VAL A 65 20.42 -3.85 -5.08
C VAL A 65 19.84 -4.09 -3.68
N GLY A 66 18.69 -3.52 -3.37
CA GLY A 66 18.01 -3.75 -2.09
C GLY A 66 17.70 -5.22 -1.84
N MET A 67 17.22 -5.94 -2.85
CA MET A 67 16.96 -7.38 -2.78
C MET A 67 18.23 -8.18 -2.48
N VAL A 68 19.34 -7.91 -3.17
CA VAL A 68 20.63 -8.60 -2.95
C VAL A 68 21.14 -8.33 -1.54
N LEU A 69 21.10 -7.08 -1.07
CA LEU A 69 21.52 -6.73 0.28
C LEU A 69 20.67 -7.42 1.35
N CYS A 70 19.34 -7.39 1.19
CA CYS A 70 18.42 -8.08 2.10
C CYS A 70 18.68 -9.59 2.12
N MET A 71 18.88 -10.22 0.95
CA MET A 71 19.20 -11.64 0.86
C MET A 71 20.53 -11.97 1.55
N ALA A 72 21.57 -11.17 1.35
CA ALA A 72 22.87 -11.37 1.97
C ALA A 72 22.80 -11.28 3.51
N ILE A 73 22.09 -10.25 4.03
CA ILE A 73 21.89 -10.08 5.48
C ILE A 73 21.04 -11.22 6.04
N PHE A 74 19.98 -11.59 5.35
CA PHE A 74 19.10 -12.68 5.77
C PHE A 74 19.88 -14.00 5.80
N TYR A 75 20.61 -14.31 4.75
CA TYR A 75 21.45 -15.52 4.67
C TYR A 75 22.47 -15.57 5.81
N LYS A 76 23.18 -14.46 6.05
CA LYS A 76 24.17 -14.39 7.15
C LYS A 76 23.54 -14.66 8.51
N ASN A 77 22.36 -14.10 8.78
CA ASN A 77 21.70 -14.20 10.08
C ASN A 77 20.97 -15.52 10.29
N GLN A 78 20.52 -16.16 9.21
CA GLN A 78 19.60 -17.30 9.27
C GLN A 78 20.20 -18.62 8.78
N LYS A 79 21.43 -18.63 8.25
CA LYS A 79 22.06 -19.84 7.67
C LYS A 79 22.12 -21.05 8.63
N ASN A 80 22.14 -20.81 9.93
CA ASN A 80 22.23 -21.87 10.94
C ASN A 80 20.86 -22.30 11.48
N ARG A 81 19.74 -21.74 10.96
CA ARG A 81 18.40 -22.10 11.40
C ARG A 81 17.82 -23.20 10.50
N PRO A 82 17.34 -24.32 11.07
CA PRO A 82 16.72 -25.39 10.29
C PRO A 82 15.34 -24.91 9.81
N TYR A 83 15.21 -24.58 8.52
CA TYR A 83 13.93 -24.32 7.89
C TYR A 83 13.32 -25.63 7.40
N ARG A 84 12.12 -25.94 7.89
CA ARG A 84 11.39 -27.16 7.52
C ARG A 84 10.46 -26.99 6.33
N ARG A 85 10.28 -25.75 5.82
CA ARG A 85 9.31 -25.44 4.76
C ARG A 85 9.99 -25.15 3.45
N SER A 86 9.49 -25.79 2.39
CA SER A 86 9.90 -25.53 1.01
C SER A 86 9.06 -24.39 0.42
N PHE A 87 9.59 -23.73 -0.62
CA PHE A 87 8.85 -22.71 -1.37
C PHE A 87 7.56 -23.24 -1.97
N LEU A 88 7.53 -24.49 -2.43
CA LEU A 88 6.34 -25.13 -2.98
C LEU A 88 5.26 -25.39 -1.94
N ASP A 89 5.62 -25.59 -0.67
CA ASP A 89 4.66 -25.80 0.40
C ASP A 89 3.79 -24.57 0.64
N LEU A 90 4.28 -23.36 0.34
CA LEU A 90 3.53 -22.09 0.43
C LEU A 90 2.27 -22.11 -0.45
N PHE A 91 2.41 -22.63 -1.67
CA PHE A 91 1.28 -22.74 -2.60
C PHE A 91 0.39 -23.95 -2.28
N ARG A 92 0.99 -25.05 -1.84
CA ARG A 92 0.26 -26.28 -1.49
C ARG A 92 -0.61 -26.10 -0.25
N GLU A 93 -0.19 -25.28 0.70
CA GLU A 93 -0.97 -24.93 1.90
C GLU A 93 -2.15 -23.97 1.62
N PHE A 94 -2.30 -23.49 0.37
CA PHE A 94 -3.39 -22.60 0.01
C PHE A 94 -4.71 -23.38 -0.03
N ASN A 95 -5.52 -23.18 1.01
CA ASN A 95 -6.88 -23.75 1.11
C ASN A 95 -7.87 -22.63 1.42
N ILE A 96 -8.87 -22.45 0.56
CA ILE A 96 -9.89 -21.40 0.66
C ILE A 96 -10.67 -21.49 1.98
N SER A 97 -10.84 -22.68 2.54
CA SER A 97 -11.54 -22.88 3.81
C SER A 97 -10.77 -22.35 5.03
N SER A 98 -9.47 -22.14 4.92
CA SER A 98 -8.64 -21.60 6.01
C SER A 98 -8.99 -20.14 6.31
N ALA A 99 -9.11 -19.80 7.61
CA ALA A 99 -9.35 -18.43 8.06
C ALA A 99 -8.28 -17.46 7.56
N ARG A 100 -7.01 -17.93 7.48
CA ARG A 100 -5.87 -17.18 6.93
C ARG A 100 -6.08 -16.82 5.46
N ASN A 101 -6.44 -17.78 4.63
CA ASN A 101 -6.59 -17.57 3.19
C ASN A 101 -7.84 -16.75 2.86
N ARG A 102 -8.91 -16.90 3.64
CA ARG A 102 -10.08 -16.00 3.55
C ARG A 102 -9.72 -14.56 3.86
N TRP A 103 -8.83 -14.33 4.82
CA TRP A 103 -8.31 -13.00 5.09
C TRP A 103 -7.48 -12.45 3.92
N TYR A 104 -6.63 -13.26 3.27
CA TYR A 104 -5.87 -12.83 2.08
C TYR A 104 -6.79 -12.35 0.96
N ILE A 105 -7.83 -13.12 0.66
CA ILE A 105 -8.82 -12.78 -0.37
C ILE A 105 -9.57 -11.50 0.03
N ARG A 106 -10.03 -11.40 1.28
CA ARG A 106 -10.72 -10.22 1.78
C ARG A 106 -9.85 -8.97 1.69
N LEU A 107 -8.60 -9.05 2.10
CA LEU A 107 -7.67 -7.92 2.05
C LEU A 107 -7.41 -7.48 0.60
N SER A 108 -7.12 -8.40 -0.30
CA SER A 108 -6.89 -8.08 -1.71
C SER A 108 -8.12 -7.43 -2.37
N LEU A 109 -9.32 -7.93 -2.07
CA LEU A 109 -10.57 -7.36 -2.56
C LEU A 109 -10.82 -5.95 -2.02
N VAL A 110 -10.67 -5.75 -0.71
CA VAL A 110 -10.93 -4.46 -0.06
C VAL A 110 -9.96 -3.39 -0.54
N VAL A 111 -8.67 -3.70 -0.58
CA VAL A 111 -7.64 -2.74 -1.02
C VAL A 111 -7.83 -2.36 -2.48
N SER A 112 -7.98 -3.35 -3.38
CA SER A 112 -8.14 -3.08 -4.81
C SER A 112 -9.44 -2.36 -5.13
N SER A 113 -10.55 -2.68 -4.44
CA SER A 113 -11.82 -1.98 -4.65
C SER A 113 -11.80 -0.55 -4.12
N ALA A 114 -11.10 -0.29 -2.99
CA ALA A 114 -10.92 1.05 -2.48
C ALA A 114 -10.11 1.93 -3.46
N MET A 115 -9.04 1.39 -4.04
CA MET A 115 -8.25 2.09 -5.05
C MET A 115 -9.05 2.35 -6.33
N LEU A 116 -9.81 1.35 -6.79
CA LEU A 116 -10.69 1.50 -7.95
C LEU A 116 -11.72 2.60 -7.73
N PHE A 117 -12.38 2.61 -6.58
CA PHE A 117 -13.39 3.60 -6.23
C PHE A 117 -12.81 5.02 -6.25
N MET A 118 -11.64 5.22 -5.66
CA MET A 118 -10.96 6.53 -5.68
C MET A 118 -10.54 6.95 -7.10
N SER A 119 -10.09 5.99 -7.92
CA SER A 119 -9.76 6.23 -9.33
C SER A 119 -10.98 6.62 -10.15
N LEU A 120 -12.13 5.96 -9.95
CA LEU A 120 -13.39 6.29 -10.62
C LEU A 120 -13.91 7.67 -10.25
N LEU A 121 -13.66 8.13 -9.02
CA LEU A 121 -13.99 9.49 -8.57
C LEU A 121 -13.00 10.55 -9.10
N GLY A 122 -11.98 10.14 -9.85
CA GLY A 122 -10.95 11.05 -10.37
C GLY A 122 -10.09 11.70 -9.28
N LEU A 123 -10.06 11.11 -8.08
CA LEU A 123 -9.30 11.67 -6.98
C LEU A 123 -7.81 11.30 -7.12
N PRO A 124 -6.91 12.30 -6.99
CA PRO A 124 -5.48 12.06 -7.08
C PRO A 124 -5.00 11.20 -5.90
N ARG A 125 -3.97 10.40 -6.16
CA ARG A 125 -3.30 9.58 -5.12
C ARG A 125 -4.21 8.50 -4.50
N ALA A 126 -4.90 7.72 -5.32
CA ALA A 126 -5.75 6.60 -4.90
C ALA A 126 -5.04 5.60 -3.96
N MET A 127 -3.70 5.53 -3.99
CA MET A 127 -2.88 4.68 -3.12
C MET A 127 -3.15 4.91 -1.63
N TRP A 128 -3.50 6.15 -1.21
CA TRP A 128 -3.79 6.44 0.20
C TRP A 128 -5.03 5.73 0.71
N ALA A 129 -6.03 5.55 -0.16
CA ALA A 129 -7.20 4.74 0.18
C ALA A 129 -6.83 3.25 0.32
N GLY A 130 -5.92 2.77 -0.54
CA GLY A 130 -5.35 1.42 -0.40
C GLY A 130 -4.62 1.21 0.92
N ILE A 131 -3.76 2.16 1.31
CA ILE A 131 -3.02 2.13 2.57
C ILE A 131 -3.98 2.18 3.78
N ALA A 132 -4.97 3.07 3.74
CA ALA A 132 -5.97 3.18 4.79
C ALA A 132 -6.76 1.89 4.97
N SER A 133 -7.28 1.32 3.88
CA SER A 133 -8.06 0.08 3.89
C SER A 133 -7.23 -1.13 4.31
N MET A 134 -5.99 -1.26 3.83
CA MET A 134 -5.06 -2.31 4.27
C MET A 134 -4.86 -2.27 5.79
N SER A 135 -4.68 -1.08 6.34
CA SER A 135 -4.37 -0.91 7.76
C SER A 135 -5.53 -1.24 8.70
N VAL A 136 -6.76 -1.24 8.19
CA VAL A 136 -7.97 -1.62 8.92
C VAL A 136 -8.31 -3.08 8.72
N CYS A 137 -8.00 -3.66 7.56
CA CYS A 137 -8.35 -5.03 7.19
C CYS A 137 -7.46 -6.07 7.88
N LEU A 138 -7.65 -6.25 9.20
CA LEU A 138 -6.93 -7.21 10.02
C LEU A 138 -7.46 -8.65 9.84
N PRO A 139 -6.68 -9.66 10.25
CA PRO A 139 -7.10 -11.08 10.19
C PRO A 139 -8.36 -11.36 10.99
N PHE A 140 -8.46 -10.76 12.19
CA PHE A 140 -9.57 -10.98 13.11
C PHE A 140 -10.65 -9.90 12.93
N PRO A 141 -11.94 -10.29 12.74
CA PRO A 141 -13.03 -9.36 12.45
C PRO A 141 -13.29 -8.32 13.56
N ASP A 142 -13.13 -8.72 14.82
CA ASP A 142 -13.39 -7.86 15.96
C ASP A 142 -12.33 -6.76 16.08
N ASP A 143 -11.04 -7.12 15.92
CA ASP A 143 -9.94 -6.15 15.83
C ASP A 143 -10.11 -5.19 14.66
N CYS A 144 -10.68 -5.68 13.54
CA CYS A 144 -10.96 -4.89 12.36
C CYS A 144 -11.97 -3.78 12.66
N LYS A 145 -13.08 -4.11 13.34
CA LYS A 145 -14.13 -3.14 13.71
C LYS A 145 -13.62 -2.10 14.70
N GLU A 146 -12.93 -2.56 15.75
CA GLU A 146 -12.37 -1.67 16.76
C GLU A 146 -11.36 -0.69 16.15
N ARG A 147 -10.46 -1.20 15.33
CA ARG A 147 -9.46 -0.37 14.64
C ARG A 147 -10.07 0.60 13.64
N ALA A 148 -11.12 0.18 12.91
CA ALA A 148 -11.86 1.04 11.98
C ALA A 148 -12.50 2.23 12.73
N GLY A 149 -13.18 1.96 13.84
CA GLY A 149 -13.81 3.00 14.66
C GLY A 149 -12.80 3.99 15.23
N LYS A 150 -11.72 3.48 15.84
CA LYS A 150 -10.63 4.33 16.37
C LYS A 150 -10.01 5.20 15.28
N ARG A 151 -9.68 4.61 14.12
CA ARG A 151 -9.09 5.38 13.00
C ARG A 151 -10.03 6.43 12.44
N ALA A 152 -11.31 6.12 12.27
CA ALA A 152 -12.29 7.09 11.81
C ALA A 152 -12.36 8.29 12.77
N ALA A 153 -12.48 8.03 14.07
CA ALA A 153 -12.54 9.08 15.08
C ALA A 153 -11.26 9.93 15.10
N PHE A 154 -10.08 9.32 15.14
CA PHE A 154 -8.80 10.04 15.15
C PHE A 154 -8.56 10.83 13.85
N ASN A 155 -8.94 10.29 12.69
CA ASN A 155 -8.81 11.00 11.43
C ASN A 155 -9.71 12.23 11.39
N ILE A 156 -10.97 12.12 11.85
CA ILE A 156 -11.90 13.26 11.92
C ILE A 156 -11.34 14.34 12.84
N VAL A 157 -10.92 13.96 14.06
CA VAL A 157 -10.31 14.89 15.01
C VAL A 157 -9.06 15.54 14.44
N GLY A 158 -8.18 14.75 13.81
CA GLY A 158 -6.96 15.25 13.17
C GLY A 158 -7.24 16.23 12.03
N CYS A 159 -8.23 15.94 11.19
CA CYS A 159 -8.65 16.84 10.11
C CYS A 159 -9.22 18.15 10.67
N LEU A 160 -10.08 18.08 11.70
CA LEU A 160 -10.64 19.28 12.35
C LEU A 160 -9.53 20.13 12.99
N LEU A 161 -8.62 19.50 13.72
CA LEU A 161 -7.48 20.18 14.32
C LEU A 161 -6.60 20.85 13.26
N PHE A 162 -6.34 20.15 12.14
CA PHE A 162 -5.58 20.70 11.02
C PHE A 162 -6.25 21.93 10.43
N VAL A 163 -7.58 21.87 10.20
CA VAL A 163 -8.35 23.00 9.68
C VAL A 163 -8.29 24.19 10.65
N ILE A 164 -8.48 23.95 11.95
CA ILE A 164 -8.40 25.00 12.96
C ILE A 164 -7.01 25.64 12.97
N LEU A 165 -5.95 24.84 12.97
CA LEU A 165 -4.57 25.34 12.93
C LEU A 165 -4.31 26.14 11.65
N TYR A 166 -4.80 25.66 10.51
CA TYR A 166 -4.65 26.35 9.22
C TYR A 166 -5.34 27.72 9.21
N LEU A 167 -6.50 27.86 9.87
CA LEU A 167 -7.23 29.12 9.96
C LEU A 167 -6.64 30.09 10.99
N VAL A 168 -5.99 29.59 12.03
CA VAL A 168 -5.46 30.42 13.12
C VAL A 168 -4.01 30.86 12.87
N LEU A 169 -3.20 30.03 12.19
CA LEU A 169 -1.79 30.34 11.93
C LEU A 169 -1.67 31.38 10.80
N PRO A 170 -0.94 32.49 11.03
CA PRO A 170 -0.65 33.45 9.99
C PRO A 170 0.20 32.84 8.87
N GLU A 171 0.03 33.35 7.64
CA GLU A 171 0.73 32.84 6.43
C GLU A 171 2.26 32.78 6.58
N SER A 172 2.85 33.64 7.39
CA SER A 172 4.29 33.65 7.67
C SER A 172 4.82 32.45 8.47
N MET A 173 3.92 31.70 9.12
CA MET A 173 4.26 30.52 9.92
C MET A 173 3.97 29.18 9.23
N TYR A 174 3.53 29.18 7.97
CA TYR A 174 3.38 27.94 7.24
C TYR A 174 4.73 27.23 7.12
N PRO A 175 4.83 25.96 7.50
CA PRO A 175 6.10 25.26 7.47
C PRO A 175 6.65 25.19 6.04
N VAL A 176 7.97 25.26 5.93
CA VAL A 176 8.78 25.27 4.70
C VAL A 176 8.35 24.24 3.65
N SER A 177 7.70 23.14 4.06
CA SER A 177 7.12 22.14 3.16
C SER A 177 6.04 22.69 2.22
N TYR A 178 5.30 23.74 2.61
CA TYR A 178 4.30 24.35 1.74
C TYR A 178 4.96 25.25 0.67
N THR A 179 6.01 25.94 1.03
CA THR A 179 6.78 26.74 0.07
C THR A 179 7.52 25.89 -0.95
N HIS A 180 7.98 24.68 -0.56
CA HIS A 180 8.60 23.72 -1.49
C HIS A 180 7.59 23.14 -2.49
N LEU A 181 6.38 22.84 -2.06
CA LEU A 181 5.30 22.37 -2.96
C LEU A 181 4.90 23.46 -3.96
N ARG A 182 4.77 24.70 -3.51
CA ARG A 182 4.42 25.84 -4.38
C ARG A 182 5.55 26.21 -5.36
N ALA A 183 6.81 26.05 -4.95
CA ALA A 183 7.96 26.25 -5.84
C ALA A 183 8.04 25.20 -6.95
N HIS A 184 7.59 23.96 -6.70
CA HIS A 184 7.48 22.92 -7.72
C HIS A 184 6.32 23.17 -8.70
N GLU A 185 5.18 23.66 -8.24
CA GLU A 185 4.05 24.02 -9.12
C GLU A 185 4.36 25.21 -10.02
N THR A 186 5.03 26.25 -9.50
CA THR A 186 5.44 27.41 -10.31
C THR A 186 6.51 27.05 -11.34
N LYS A 187 7.39 26.09 -11.05
CA LYS A 187 8.38 25.61 -12.02
C LYS A 187 7.77 24.77 -13.13
N ALA A 188 6.72 23.99 -12.84
CA ALA A 188 6.00 23.18 -13.83
C ALA A 188 5.11 24.03 -14.76
N ASN A 189 4.69 25.23 -14.34
CA ASN A 189 3.85 26.12 -15.15
C ASN A 189 4.69 27.13 -15.99
N LEU A 190 6.02 27.09 -15.94
CA LEU A 190 6.93 27.96 -16.69
C LEU A 190 7.67 27.24 -17.84
N VAL A 191 7.32 25.98 -18.14
CA VAL A 191 7.75 25.19 -19.29
C VAL A 191 6.51 24.82 -20.11
#